data_2b57e2fad783dfa3d31ff008016361af
#
_entry.id   2b57e2fad783dfa3d31ff008016361af
#
_cell.length_a   1.000
_cell.length_b   1.000
_cell.length_c   1.000
_cell.angle_alpha   90.00
_cell.angle_beta   90.00
_cell.angle_gamma   90.00
#
_symmetry.space_group_name_H-M   'P 1'
#
loop_
_entity.id
_entity.type
_entity.pdbx_description
1 polymer ?
#
loop_
_entity_poly.entity_id
_entity_poly.type
_entity_poly.pdbx_seq_one_letter_code
_entity_poly.pdbx_strand_id
1 'polypeptide(L)'
;MDQHCHNALKVANYLSQHPKVEKTIYPSLADHPQHALASKQMSQGGSIVTFVIKGNNAFKFMNKLNIFDISNNFGDTKSLVTHPATTTHRVIGEEGRKKLNIPDAMIRLSIGLEDVDDLIEDIDASFKQIL
;
A
#
# COMPACT_ATOMS: atom_id res chain seq x y z
N MET A 1 -14.10 -7.47 -8.46
CA MET A 1 -12.61 -7.46 -8.34
C MET A 1 -11.87 -6.81 -9.50
N ASP A 2 -12.41 -6.81 -10.71
CA ASP A 2 -11.70 -6.23 -11.85
C ASP A 2 -11.37 -4.74 -11.65
N GLN A 3 -12.31 -3.96 -11.15
CA GLN A 3 -12.08 -2.54 -10.89
C GLN A 3 -11.10 -2.31 -9.73
N HIS A 4 -11.18 -3.14 -8.69
CA HIS A 4 -10.20 -3.11 -7.60
C HIS A 4 -8.77 -3.34 -8.14
N CYS A 5 -8.60 -4.36 -8.96
CA CYS A 5 -7.29 -4.70 -9.52
C CYS A 5 -6.78 -3.62 -10.47
N HIS A 6 -7.66 -3.04 -11.28
CA HIS A 6 -7.31 -1.93 -12.17
C HIS A 6 -6.81 -0.73 -11.38
N ASN A 7 -7.55 -0.34 -10.35
CA ASN A 7 -7.18 0.79 -9.49
C ASN A 7 -5.88 0.49 -8.73
N ALA A 8 -5.76 -0.71 -8.17
CA ALA A 8 -4.57 -1.10 -7.42
C ALA A 8 -3.30 -1.09 -8.29
N LEU A 9 -3.39 -1.57 -9.51
CA LEU A 9 -2.25 -1.56 -10.44
C LEU A 9 -1.79 -0.13 -10.73
N LYS A 10 -2.71 0.78 -10.99
CA LYS A 10 -2.37 2.19 -11.23
C LYS A 10 -1.74 2.85 -10.01
N VAL A 11 -2.29 2.62 -8.82
CA VAL A 11 -1.73 3.12 -7.56
C VAL A 11 -0.34 2.54 -7.32
N ALA A 12 -0.15 1.24 -7.54
CA ALA A 12 1.15 0.59 -7.37
C ALA A 12 2.20 1.16 -8.32
N ASN A 13 1.85 1.38 -9.58
CA ASN A 13 2.76 2.00 -10.55
C ASN A 13 3.13 3.42 -10.15
N TYR A 14 2.17 4.21 -9.69
CA TYR A 14 2.42 5.56 -9.20
C TYR A 14 3.41 5.55 -8.02
N LEU A 15 3.15 4.70 -7.03
CA LEU A 15 3.99 4.60 -5.84
C LEU A 15 5.40 4.11 -6.18
N SER A 16 5.53 3.16 -7.11
CA SER A 16 6.84 2.60 -7.49
C SER A 16 7.79 3.63 -8.10
N GLN A 17 7.23 4.71 -8.65
CA GLN A 17 8.00 5.79 -9.27
C GLN A 17 8.13 7.02 -8.38
N HIS A 18 7.53 7.02 -7.19
CA HIS A 18 7.50 8.18 -6.33
C HIS A 18 8.80 8.35 -5.56
N PRO A 19 9.41 9.56 -5.54
CA PRO A 19 10.70 9.78 -4.89
C PRO A 19 10.70 9.58 -3.37
N LYS A 20 9.55 9.69 -2.70
CA LYS A 20 9.41 9.49 -1.26
C LYS A 20 9.11 8.06 -0.87
N VAL A 21 8.96 7.15 -1.82
CA VAL A 21 8.72 5.73 -1.60
C VAL A 21 10.02 4.97 -1.80
N GLU A 22 10.41 4.20 -0.79
CA GLU A 22 11.60 3.36 -0.85
C GLU A 22 11.35 2.09 -1.63
N LYS A 23 10.18 1.47 -1.43
CA LYS A 23 9.83 0.18 -2.03
C LYS A 23 8.32 0.06 -2.17
N THR A 24 7.86 -0.53 -3.27
CA THR A 24 6.45 -0.86 -3.49
C THR A 24 6.32 -2.36 -3.73
N ILE A 25 5.38 -3.00 -3.05
CA ILE A 25 5.14 -4.44 -3.11
C ILE A 25 3.74 -4.66 -3.69
N TYR A 26 3.70 -5.20 -4.90
CA TYR A 26 2.46 -5.56 -5.58
C TYR A 26 2.75 -6.66 -6.60
N PRO A 27 1.98 -7.78 -6.62
CA PRO A 27 2.34 -8.95 -7.43
C PRO A 27 2.45 -8.70 -8.93
N SER A 28 1.71 -7.74 -9.47
CA SER A 28 1.76 -7.41 -10.90
C SER A 28 2.92 -6.50 -11.29
N LEU A 29 3.71 -6.01 -10.34
CA LEU A 29 4.92 -5.26 -10.64
C LEU A 29 6.05 -6.22 -11.02
N ALA A 30 6.80 -5.90 -12.08
CA ALA A 30 7.85 -6.76 -12.61
C ALA A 30 8.98 -7.03 -11.62
N ASP A 31 9.22 -6.13 -10.67
CA ASP A 31 10.26 -6.26 -9.65
C ASP A 31 9.83 -7.07 -8.43
N HIS A 32 8.58 -7.53 -8.37
CA HIS A 32 8.13 -8.40 -7.27
C HIS A 32 8.84 -9.75 -7.36
N PRO A 33 9.40 -10.26 -6.24
CA PRO A 33 10.15 -11.53 -6.26
C PRO A 33 9.38 -12.71 -6.82
N GLN A 34 8.06 -12.71 -6.66
CA GLN A 34 7.17 -13.78 -7.11
C GLN A 34 6.28 -13.36 -8.29
N HIS A 35 6.70 -12.35 -9.05
CA HIS A 35 5.91 -11.83 -10.19
C HIS A 35 5.57 -12.94 -11.20
N ALA A 36 6.55 -13.76 -11.56
CA ALA A 36 6.34 -14.87 -12.50
C ALA A 36 5.31 -15.88 -12.00
N LEU A 37 5.40 -16.23 -10.70
CA LEU A 37 4.46 -17.15 -10.06
C LEU A 37 3.05 -16.54 -10.00
N ALA A 38 2.95 -15.27 -9.60
CA ALA A 38 1.68 -14.56 -9.54
C ALA A 38 1.02 -14.49 -10.92
N SER A 39 1.78 -14.17 -11.96
CA SER A 39 1.26 -14.12 -13.35
C SER A 39 0.74 -15.47 -13.83
N LYS A 40 1.29 -16.55 -13.29
CA LYS A 40 0.90 -17.92 -13.64
C LYS A 40 -0.35 -18.40 -12.90
N GLN A 41 -0.49 -18.01 -11.63
CA GLN A 41 -1.55 -18.50 -10.74
C GLN A 41 -2.74 -17.55 -10.61
N MET A 42 -2.53 -16.26 -10.86
CA MET A 42 -3.53 -15.22 -10.67
C MET A 42 -3.84 -14.53 -11.99
N SER A 43 -5.11 -14.25 -12.23
CA SER A 43 -5.51 -13.46 -13.41
C SER A 43 -5.12 -11.97 -13.26
N GLN A 44 -5.10 -11.46 -12.01
CA GLN A 44 -4.75 -10.07 -11.70
C GLN A 44 -4.09 -10.01 -10.33
N GLY A 45 -3.47 -8.88 -10.01
CA GLY A 45 -2.65 -8.72 -8.79
C GLY A 45 -3.40 -8.52 -7.48
N GLY A 46 -4.72 -8.35 -7.52
CA GLY A 46 -5.52 -8.11 -6.32
C GLY A 46 -5.64 -6.63 -5.96
N SER A 47 -6.22 -6.37 -4.78
CA SER A 47 -6.54 -5.01 -4.32
C SER A 47 -5.57 -4.46 -3.26
N ILE A 48 -4.62 -5.25 -2.82
CA ILE A 48 -3.70 -4.86 -1.74
C ILE A 48 -2.38 -4.36 -2.32
N VAL A 49 -2.03 -3.12 -1.98
CA VAL A 49 -0.77 -2.50 -2.35
C VAL A 49 -0.03 -2.13 -1.07
N THR A 50 1.20 -2.58 -0.92
CA THR A 50 2.05 -2.27 0.22
C THR A 50 3.25 -1.45 -0.23
N PHE A 51 3.63 -0.46 0.55
CA PHE A 51 4.82 0.32 0.25
C PHE A 51 5.53 0.75 1.53
N VAL A 52 6.81 1.07 1.38
CA VAL A 52 7.65 1.57 2.47
C VAL A 52 7.99 3.01 2.15
N ILE A 53 7.61 3.93 3.04
CA ILE A 53 7.86 5.36 2.89
C ILE A 53 9.27 5.69 3.41
N LYS A 54 9.95 6.63 2.75
CA LYS A 54 11.26 7.09 3.21
C LYS A 54 11.12 7.94 4.47
N GLY A 55 12.08 7.76 5.38
CA GLY A 55 12.09 8.47 6.64
C GLY A 55 11.04 7.93 7.62
N ASN A 56 10.78 8.68 8.68
CA ASN A 56 9.88 8.27 9.78
C ASN A 56 8.52 8.95 9.65
N ASN A 57 7.90 8.85 8.47
CA ASN A 57 6.73 9.66 8.09
C ASN A 57 5.43 8.87 7.91
N ALA A 58 5.40 7.58 8.30
CA ALA A 58 4.23 6.72 8.05
C ALA A 58 2.94 7.29 8.65
N PHE A 59 2.96 7.65 9.93
CA PHE A 59 1.77 8.21 10.58
C PHE A 59 1.37 9.57 10.03
N LYS A 60 2.35 10.41 9.72
CA LYS A 60 2.07 11.72 9.12
C LYS A 60 1.38 11.56 7.78
N PHE A 61 1.87 10.63 6.95
CA PHE A 61 1.26 10.31 5.67
C PHE A 61 -0.19 9.83 5.85
N MET A 62 -0.40 8.84 6.72
CA MET A 62 -1.73 8.26 6.94
C MET A 62 -2.73 9.31 7.43
N ASN A 63 -2.31 10.18 8.33
CA ASN A 63 -3.19 11.20 8.93
C ASN A 63 -3.57 12.32 7.95
N LYS A 64 -2.87 12.46 6.84
CA LYS A 64 -3.17 13.48 5.82
C LYS A 64 -4.05 12.96 4.68
N LEU A 65 -4.30 11.66 4.63
CA LEU A 65 -5.21 11.08 3.65
C LEU A 65 -6.66 11.49 3.96
N ASN A 66 -7.41 11.84 2.92
CA ASN A 66 -8.81 12.26 3.05
C ASN A 66 -9.79 11.19 2.57
N ILE A 67 -9.43 10.43 1.53
CA ILE A 67 -10.30 9.41 0.95
C ILE A 67 -10.14 8.08 1.67
N PHE A 68 -8.90 7.71 2.01
CA PHE A 68 -8.61 6.44 2.69
C PHE A 68 -9.01 6.51 4.17
N ASP A 69 -9.77 5.53 4.63
CA ASP A 69 -10.06 5.36 6.05
C ASP A 69 -9.03 4.43 6.71
N ILE A 70 -8.67 4.73 7.96
CA ILE A 70 -7.75 3.90 8.73
C ILE A 70 -8.50 2.69 9.25
N SER A 71 -8.12 1.48 8.82
CA SER A 71 -8.77 0.24 9.21
C SER A 71 -7.83 -0.95 8.99
N ASN A 72 -7.97 -1.98 9.81
CA ASN A 72 -7.21 -3.23 9.66
C ASN A 72 -7.82 -4.18 8.61
N ASN A 73 -9.00 -3.89 8.13
CA ASN A 73 -9.69 -4.72 7.13
C ASN A 73 -9.12 -4.55 5.73
N PHE A 74 -9.59 -5.38 4.81
CA PHE A 74 -9.20 -5.31 3.40
C PHE A 74 -10.34 -5.87 2.53
N GLY A 75 -10.27 -5.57 1.24
CA GLY A 75 -11.25 -6.09 0.27
C GLY A 75 -12.56 -5.31 0.22
N ASP A 76 -12.67 -4.19 0.90
CA ASP A 76 -13.86 -3.35 0.90
C ASP A 76 -14.00 -2.58 -0.42
N THR A 77 -15.21 -2.09 -0.71
CA THR A 77 -15.45 -1.13 -1.80
C THR A 77 -14.83 0.23 -1.49
N LYS A 78 -14.65 0.53 -0.21
CA LYS A 78 -13.97 1.73 0.31
C LYS A 78 -12.47 1.48 0.42
N SER A 79 -11.67 2.43 -0.01
CA SER A 79 -10.21 2.36 0.17
C SER A 79 -9.82 2.52 1.64
N LEU A 80 -8.96 1.63 2.11
CA LEU A 80 -8.52 1.57 3.50
C LEU A 80 -7.00 1.64 3.57
N VAL A 81 -6.50 2.18 4.69
CA VAL A 81 -5.07 2.25 4.97
C VAL A 81 -4.77 1.70 6.36
N THR A 82 -3.68 0.94 6.50
CA THR A 82 -3.24 0.45 7.80
C THR A 82 -1.71 0.51 7.93
N HIS A 83 -1.27 0.54 9.19
CA HIS A 83 0.14 0.48 9.57
C HIS A 83 0.43 -0.89 10.17
N PRO A 84 0.99 -1.85 9.40
CA PRO A 84 1.12 -3.24 9.86
C PRO A 84 1.89 -3.41 11.16
N ALA A 85 2.96 -2.64 11.37
CA ALA A 85 3.82 -2.79 12.55
C ALA A 85 3.10 -2.53 13.87
N THR A 86 2.10 -1.63 13.90
CA THR A 86 1.35 -1.28 15.11
C THR A 86 -0.03 -1.91 15.20
N THR A 87 -0.47 -2.61 14.16
CA THR A 87 -1.82 -3.19 14.08
C THR A 87 -1.78 -4.69 13.83
N THR A 88 -1.77 -5.11 12.58
CA THR A 88 -1.88 -6.53 12.22
C THR A 88 -0.69 -7.38 12.67
N HIS A 89 0.49 -6.80 12.78
CA HIS A 89 1.72 -7.50 13.15
C HIS A 89 2.34 -6.99 14.46
N ARG A 90 1.55 -6.32 15.27
CA ARG A 90 2.00 -5.82 16.58
C ARG A 90 2.36 -6.94 17.54
N VAL A 91 1.54 -7.99 17.58
CA VAL A 91 1.64 -9.08 18.56
C VAL A 91 2.93 -9.88 18.45
N ILE A 92 3.48 -10.02 17.23
CA ILE A 92 4.71 -10.78 16.98
C ILE A 92 5.98 -10.08 17.48
N GLY A 93 5.88 -8.81 17.87
CA GLY A 93 7.00 -8.03 18.39
C GLY A 93 7.97 -7.56 17.30
N GLU A 94 8.95 -6.75 17.72
CA GLU A 94 9.91 -6.14 16.80
C GLU A 94 10.76 -7.19 16.05
N GLU A 95 11.24 -8.22 16.77
CA GLU A 95 12.05 -9.28 16.15
C GLU A 95 11.25 -10.08 15.12
N GLY A 96 10.00 -10.41 15.42
CA GLY A 96 9.11 -11.11 14.50
C GLY A 96 8.86 -10.28 13.23
N ARG A 97 8.64 -8.98 13.39
CA ARG A 97 8.46 -8.08 12.24
C ARG A 97 9.73 -7.98 11.38
N LYS A 98 10.91 -7.94 11.99
CA LYS A 98 12.18 -7.95 11.26
C LYS A 98 12.35 -9.22 10.43
N LYS A 99 11.99 -10.37 10.98
CA LYS A 99 12.03 -11.65 10.26
C LYS A 99 11.10 -11.67 9.05
N LEU A 100 9.96 -10.99 9.14
CA LEU A 100 8.99 -10.90 8.05
C LEU A 100 9.23 -9.70 7.13
N ASN A 101 10.28 -8.92 7.35
CA ASN A 101 10.57 -7.70 6.59
C ASN A 101 9.44 -6.67 6.66
N ILE A 102 8.92 -6.42 7.87
CA ILE A 102 7.87 -5.42 8.12
C ILE A 102 8.47 -4.26 8.92
N PRO A 103 9.04 -3.25 8.25
CA PRO A 103 9.57 -2.07 8.93
C PRO A 103 8.48 -1.14 9.42
N ASP A 104 8.83 -0.25 10.35
CA ASP A 104 7.90 0.76 10.87
C ASP A 104 7.41 1.75 9.81
N ALA A 105 8.14 1.89 8.72
CA ALA A 105 7.77 2.76 7.60
C ALA A 105 6.84 2.08 6.58
N MET A 106 6.42 0.84 6.81
CA MET A 106 5.54 0.11 5.90
C MET A 106 4.08 0.54 6.07
N ILE A 107 3.41 0.77 4.95
CA ILE A 107 1.99 1.12 4.88
C ILE A 107 1.31 0.16 3.91
N ARG A 108 0.15 -0.34 4.28
CA ARG A 108 -0.67 -1.20 3.43
C ARG A 108 -1.94 -0.47 3.02
N LEU A 109 -2.23 -0.47 1.74
CA LEU A 109 -3.47 0.06 1.17
C LEU A 109 -4.35 -1.09 0.69
N SER A 110 -5.62 -1.06 1.05
CA SER A 110 -6.66 -1.86 0.42
C SER A 110 -7.42 -0.95 -0.52
N ILE A 111 -7.22 -1.12 -1.82
CA ILE A 111 -7.75 -0.21 -2.83
C ILE A 111 -9.21 -0.57 -3.13
N GLY A 112 -10.08 0.43 -3.06
CA GLY A 112 -11.50 0.29 -3.29
C GLY A 112 -11.92 0.65 -4.71
N LEU A 113 -13.19 1.07 -4.83
CA LEU A 113 -13.84 1.35 -6.11
C LEU A 113 -13.93 2.84 -6.46
N GLU A 114 -13.34 3.72 -5.65
CA GLU A 114 -13.32 5.16 -5.94
C GLU A 114 -12.60 5.43 -7.28
N ASP A 115 -12.79 6.61 -7.84
CA ASP A 115 -12.05 7.02 -9.03
C ASP A 115 -10.54 6.96 -8.73
N VAL A 116 -9.79 6.27 -9.58
CA VAL A 116 -8.36 6.03 -9.31
C VAL A 116 -7.53 7.32 -9.37
N ASP A 117 -7.93 8.28 -10.18
CA ASP A 117 -7.23 9.56 -10.24
C ASP A 117 -7.42 10.35 -8.93
N ASP A 118 -8.60 10.26 -8.33
CA ASP A 118 -8.87 10.84 -7.01
C ASP A 118 -8.03 10.18 -5.93
N LEU A 119 -7.87 8.87 -5.98
CA LEU A 119 -7.01 8.12 -5.04
C LEU A 119 -5.55 8.55 -5.16
N ILE A 120 -5.05 8.67 -6.37
CA ILE A 120 -3.67 9.09 -6.64
C ILE A 120 -3.47 10.54 -6.18
N GLU A 121 -4.43 11.41 -6.45
CA GLU A 121 -4.38 12.80 -6.02
C GLU A 121 -4.37 12.93 -4.49
N ASP A 122 -5.16 12.13 -3.80
CA ASP A 122 -5.18 12.08 -2.34
C ASP A 122 -3.82 11.65 -1.77
N ILE A 123 -3.22 10.61 -2.36
CA ILE A 123 -1.90 10.12 -1.99
C ILE A 123 -0.84 11.20 -2.24
N ASP A 124 -0.87 11.83 -3.41
CA ASP A 124 0.08 12.89 -3.78
C ASP A 124 -0.01 14.09 -2.85
N ALA A 125 -1.22 14.53 -2.53
CA ALA A 125 -1.45 15.62 -1.60
C ALA A 125 -0.91 15.29 -0.20
N SER A 126 -1.06 14.05 0.26
CA SER A 126 -0.52 13.61 1.54
C SER A 126 1.02 13.66 1.53
N PHE A 127 1.65 13.19 0.47
CA PHE A 127 3.12 13.27 0.35
C PHE A 127 3.63 14.71 0.38
N LYS A 128 2.91 15.62 -0.24
CA LYS A 128 3.30 17.05 -0.25
C LYS A 128 3.24 17.70 1.14
N GLN A 129 2.39 17.19 2.02
CA GLN A 129 2.19 17.77 3.36
C GLN A 129 3.11 17.21 4.43
N ILE A 130 3.90 16.18 4.14
CA ILE A 130 4.80 15.55 5.12
C ILE A 130 6.26 15.95 5.00
N LEU A 131 6.56 16.96 4.23
CA LEU A 131 7.91 17.51 4.06
C LEU A 131 8.44 18.17 5.33
#